data_ac1821fefb2fa025efc98c3655405bbd
#
_entry.id   ac1821fefb2fa025efc98c3655405bbd
#
_cell.length_a   1.000
_cell.length_b   1.000
_cell.length_c   1.000
_cell.angle_alpha   90.00
_cell.angle_beta   90.00
_cell.angle_gamma   90.00
#
_symmetry.space_group_name_H-M   'P 1'
#
loop_
_entity.id
_entity.type
_entity.pdbx_description
1 polymer ?
#
loop_
_entity_poly.entity_id
_entity_poly.type
_entity_poly.pdbx_seq_one_letter_code
_entity_poly.pdbx_strand_id
1 'polypeptide(L)'
;MEVPLFLSFYGGLLCWIVIYGGFKHRSKAFSNPAGNVSLDELTVLVPLRNEAKNLPKILDCLRCSRVKPVRWIFINDHSDDESKAVFDRHAAGLPVEWLSLPDGLQGKKEALRFGMSFVSTQWVLTMDADVTFKSTYFSQIQELPEADLWILPAVLVGESPLNQWQEVDLHMMNAINVGLYGVYRPVICSGANLLFQLEVYQQVDDWDAHKNISSGDDIFTLRAFRRAKCDVRLISEPSLAVFSPTTRGLWSFMNQRLRWIGKTTQVKDHFATFLGVLQSLFSLAFVGIVAKLWTEHDLEYMLVLLVVKAFLEWAVFAPYFLRYKRLGPLFMLPIVQWFAPLYHGLLWALIPVVKPRWKGRRVFR
;
A
#
# COMPACT_ATOMS: atom_id res chain seq x y z
N MET A 1 5.08 36.37 -10.84
CA MET A 1 6.27 35.84 -10.15
C MET A 1 5.96 34.56 -9.34
N GLU A 2 4.81 34.48 -8.68
CA GLU A 2 4.44 33.34 -7.82
C GLU A 2 4.25 32.02 -8.58
N VAL A 3 3.62 32.01 -9.77
CA VAL A 3 3.37 30.80 -10.56
C VAL A 3 4.66 30.10 -10.98
N PRO A 4 5.63 30.78 -11.62
CA PRO A 4 6.91 30.14 -11.96
C PRO A 4 7.67 29.61 -10.72
N LEU A 5 7.67 30.35 -9.63
CA LEU A 5 8.34 29.93 -8.39
C LEU A 5 7.70 28.66 -7.81
N PHE A 6 6.36 28.59 -7.75
CA PHE A 6 5.62 27.43 -7.29
C PHE A 6 5.93 26.21 -8.18
N LEU A 7 5.80 26.35 -9.50
CA LEU A 7 6.04 25.25 -10.44
C LEU A 7 7.48 24.75 -10.39
N SER A 8 8.46 25.65 -10.28
CA SER A 8 9.87 25.27 -10.20
C SER A 8 10.20 24.51 -8.92
N PHE A 9 9.71 24.97 -7.77
CA PHE A 9 10.01 24.30 -6.50
C PHE A 9 9.25 22.97 -6.35
N TYR A 10 7.95 22.98 -6.64
CA TYR A 10 7.12 21.78 -6.62
C TYR A 10 7.60 20.73 -7.63
N GLY A 11 7.84 21.14 -8.87
CA GLY A 11 8.31 20.27 -9.92
C GLY A 11 9.72 19.74 -9.68
N GLY A 12 10.63 20.60 -9.22
CA GLY A 12 11.98 20.19 -8.86
C GLY A 12 11.99 19.12 -7.76
N LEU A 13 11.16 19.27 -6.74
CA LEU A 13 11.02 18.29 -5.66
C LEU A 13 10.43 16.96 -6.17
N LEU A 14 9.40 17.02 -7.00
CA LEU A 14 8.82 15.81 -7.60
C LEU A 14 9.82 15.07 -8.49
N CYS A 15 10.54 15.79 -9.37
CA CYS A 15 11.58 15.20 -10.21
C CYS A 15 12.69 14.57 -9.37
N TRP A 16 13.14 15.24 -8.33
CA TRP A 16 14.17 14.71 -7.45
C TRP A 16 13.72 13.44 -6.72
N ILE A 17 12.52 13.44 -6.16
CA ILE A 17 12.01 12.26 -5.44
C ILE A 17 11.67 11.14 -6.44
N VAL A 18 10.78 11.38 -7.42
CA VAL A 18 10.19 10.29 -8.21
C VAL A 18 11.14 9.82 -9.31
N ILE A 19 11.78 10.73 -10.05
CA ILE A 19 12.66 10.35 -11.16
C ILE A 19 14.02 9.91 -10.64
N TYR A 20 14.74 10.79 -9.93
CA TYR A 20 16.08 10.48 -9.44
C TYR A 20 16.06 9.37 -8.40
N GLY A 21 15.17 9.44 -7.41
CA GLY A 21 15.00 8.39 -6.42
C GLY A 21 14.52 7.07 -7.05
N GLY A 22 13.58 7.16 -7.99
CA GLY A 22 13.12 6.01 -8.77
C GLY A 22 14.22 5.34 -9.59
N PHE A 23 15.17 6.10 -10.11
CA PHE A 23 16.36 5.55 -10.76
C PHE A 23 17.28 4.81 -9.76
N LYS A 24 17.47 5.37 -8.59
CA LYS A 24 18.35 4.82 -7.55
C LYS A 24 17.78 3.60 -6.81
N HIS A 25 16.45 3.46 -6.70
CA HIS A 25 15.83 2.44 -5.85
C HIS A 25 16.24 1.02 -6.23
N ARG A 26 16.36 0.71 -7.54
CA ARG A 26 16.64 -0.64 -8.01
C ARG A 26 18.05 -1.10 -7.61
N SER A 27 19.06 -0.27 -7.81
CA SER A 27 20.43 -0.60 -7.38
C SER A 27 20.53 -0.75 -5.86
N LYS A 28 19.79 0.06 -5.11
CA LYS A 28 19.70 -0.04 -3.65
C LYS A 28 19.01 -1.33 -3.20
N ALA A 29 17.91 -1.74 -3.85
CA ALA A 29 17.17 -2.95 -3.50
C ALA A 29 18.03 -4.22 -3.69
N PHE A 30 18.88 -4.26 -4.73
CA PHE A 30 19.74 -5.40 -5.06
C PHE A 30 21.21 -5.21 -4.66
N SER A 31 21.51 -4.24 -3.80
CA SER A 31 22.86 -4.10 -3.24
C SER A 31 23.17 -5.29 -2.31
N ASN A 32 24.40 -5.81 -2.42
CA ASN A 32 24.92 -6.92 -1.60
C ASN A 32 23.97 -8.13 -1.53
N PRO A 33 23.69 -8.82 -2.64
CA PRO A 33 22.86 -10.01 -2.63
C PRO A 33 23.61 -11.13 -1.89
N ALA A 34 23.10 -11.54 -0.74
CA ALA A 34 23.55 -12.71 0.00
C ALA A 34 22.35 -13.63 0.17
N GLY A 35 22.45 -14.87 -0.33
CA GLY A 35 21.37 -15.83 -0.26
C GLY A 35 20.14 -15.46 -1.12
N ASN A 36 19.15 -16.33 -1.11
CA ASN A 36 17.86 -16.14 -1.78
C ASN A 36 16.72 -16.63 -0.87
N VAL A 37 15.54 -16.07 -1.06
CA VAL A 37 14.34 -16.50 -0.31
C VAL A 37 13.95 -17.92 -0.72
N SER A 38 14.00 -18.88 0.22
CA SER A 38 13.55 -20.26 -0.01
C SER A 38 12.03 -20.37 0.14
N LEU A 39 11.34 -20.97 -0.83
CA LEU A 39 9.91 -21.26 -0.74
C LEU A 39 9.61 -22.43 0.20
N ASP A 40 10.54 -23.32 0.43
CA ASP A 40 10.41 -24.41 1.42
C ASP A 40 10.45 -23.87 2.86
N GLU A 41 10.95 -22.64 3.03
CA GLU A 41 11.01 -21.89 4.27
C GLU A 41 10.09 -20.66 4.25
N LEU A 42 9.01 -20.69 3.46
CA LEU A 42 8.04 -19.59 3.34
C LEU A 42 6.63 -20.03 3.72
N THR A 43 6.08 -19.37 4.73
CA THR A 43 4.64 -19.44 5.06
C THR A 43 3.92 -18.16 4.64
N VAL A 44 2.78 -18.31 3.96
CA VAL A 44 1.91 -17.19 3.60
C VAL A 44 0.75 -17.09 4.59
N LEU A 45 0.56 -15.92 5.21
CA LEU A 45 -0.53 -15.63 6.13
C LEU A 45 -1.61 -14.79 5.45
N VAL A 46 -2.85 -15.28 5.46
CA VAL A 46 -4.00 -14.64 4.83
C VAL A 46 -5.12 -14.44 5.85
N PRO A 47 -5.13 -13.31 6.55
CA PRO A 47 -6.24 -12.97 7.45
C PRO A 47 -7.47 -12.61 6.60
N LEU A 48 -8.63 -13.13 7.01
CA LEU A 48 -9.87 -12.94 6.25
C LEU A 48 -11.11 -12.75 7.16
N ARG A 49 -12.09 -12.02 6.64
CA ARG A 49 -13.45 -11.94 7.18
C ARG A 49 -14.41 -11.65 6.05
N ASN A 50 -15.40 -12.53 5.84
CA ASN A 50 -16.43 -12.37 4.81
C ASN A 50 -15.83 -12.19 3.41
N GLU A 51 -15.07 -13.19 2.97
CA GLU A 51 -14.34 -13.19 1.70
C GLU A 51 -14.80 -14.33 0.75
N ALA A 52 -16.01 -14.87 0.92
CA ALA A 52 -16.54 -15.95 0.08
C ALA A 52 -16.41 -15.67 -1.43
N LYS A 53 -16.53 -14.40 -1.85
CA LYS A 53 -16.42 -13.99 -3.26
C LYS A 53 -14.98 -13.92 -3.79
N ASN A 54 -13.99 -13.76 -2.91
CA ASN A 54 -12.60 -13.54 -3.29
C ASN A 54 -11.74 -14.79 -3.11
N LEU A 55 -12.09 -15.68 -2.17
CA LEU A 55 -11.37 -16.93 -1.91
C LEU A 55 -11.13 -17.80 -3.15
N PRO A 56 -12.09 -17.98 -4.07
CA PRO A 56 -11.83 -18.74 -5.29
C PRO A 56 -10.68 -18.17 -6.11
N LYS A 57 -10.61 -16.82 -6.22
CA LYS A 57 -9.59 -16.14 -7.04
C LYS A 57 -8.18 -16.33 -6.50
N ILE A 58 -7.97 -16.11 -5.19
CA ILE A 58 -6.64 -16.28 -4.59
C ILE A 58 -6.21 -17.76 -4.61
N LEU A 59 -7.12 -18.70 -4.36
CA LEU A 59 -6.82 -20.14 -4.43
C LEU A 59 -6.53 -20.60 -5.86
N ASP A 60 -7.22 -20.05 -6.87
CA ASP A 60 -6.91 -20.29 -8.27
C ASP A 60 -5.56 -19.69 -8.69
N CYS A 61 -5.21 -18.50 -8.23
CA CYS A 61 -3.86 -17.93 -8.42
C CYS A 61 -2.79 -18.87 -7.84
N LEU A 62 -3.01 -19.41 -6.63
CA LEU A 62 -2.09 -20.37 -6.02
C LEU A 62 -2.03 -21.69 -6.84
N ARG A 63 -3.18 -22.21 -7.30
CA ARG A 63 -3.25 -23.43 -8.12
C ARG A 63 -2.45 -23.27 -9.41
N CYS A 64 -2.58 -22.11 -10.06
CA CYS A 64 -1.89 -21.78 -11.32
C CYS A 64 -0.42 -21.35 -11.13
N SER A 65 0.05 -21.24 -9.90
CA SER A 65 1.44 -20.86 -9.63
C SER A 65 2.41 -21.94 -10.08
N ARG A 66 3.48 -21.53 -10.79
CA ARG A 66 4.53 -22.44 -11.30
C ARG A 66 5.26 -23.17 -10.19
N VAL A 67 5.54 -22.45 -9.10
CA VAL A 67 6.11 -22.94 -7.85
C VAL A 67 5.28 -22.41 -6.69
N LYS A 68 5.29 -23.09 -5.56
CA LYS A 68 4.43 -22.77 -4.42
C LYS A 68 5.25 -22.71 -3.13
N PRO A 69 4.92 -21.80 -2.20
CA PRO A 69 5.40 -21.85 -0.82
C PRO A 69 5.00 -23.15 -0.14
N VAL A 70 5.78 -23.56 0.85
CA VAL A 70 5.52 -24.80 1.58
C VAL A 70 4.18 -24.77 2.30
N ARG A 71 3.72 -23.59 2.76
CA ARG A 71 2.52 -23.48 3.59
C ARG A 71 1.77 -22.18 3.39
N TRP A 72 0.43 -22.26 3.39
CA TRP A 72 -0.48 -21.13 3.46
C TRP A 72 -1.44 -21.29 4.62
N ILE A 73 -1.59 -20.26 5.43
CA ILE A 73 -2.51 -20.26 6.56
C ILE A 73 -3.56 -19.16 6.34
N PHE A 74 -4.80 -19.58 6.16
CA PHE A 74 -5.97 -18.71 6.07
C PHE A 74 -6.56 -18.56 7.48
N ILE A 75 -6.56 -17.33 8.02
CA ILE A 75 -6.99 -17.05 9.39
C ILE A 75 -8.34 -16.34 9.37
N ASN A 76 -9.38 -17.08 9.74
CA ASN A 76 -10.76 -16.58 9.76
C ASN A 76 -11.04 -15.74 11.02
N ASP A 77 -11.31 -14.44 10.83
CA ASP A 77 -11.76 -13.52 11.87
C ASP A 77 -13.29 -13.50 11.96
N HIS A 78 -13.89 -14.62 12.42
CA HIS A 78 -15.33 -14.77 12.65
C HIS A 78 -16.18 -14.35 11.42
N SER A 79 -15.93 -14.96 10.26
CA SER A 79 -16.81 -14.80 9.09
C SER A 79 -18.20 -15.37 9.36
N ASP A 80 -19.22 -14.64 8.92
CA ASP A 80 -20.64 -14.99 9.02
C ASP A 80 -21.27 -15.25 7.63
N ASP A 81 -20.44 -15.30 6.58
CA ASP A 81 -20.79 -15.69 5.20
C ASP A 81 -20.32 -17.13 4.89
N GLU A 82 -20.43 -17.53 3.62
CA GLU A 82 -20.03 -18.86 3.13
C GLU A 82 -18.50 -19.04 2.97
N SER A 83 -17.64 -18.18 3.56
CA SER A 83 -16.19 -18.23 3.35
C SER A 83 -15.59 -19.59 3.65
N LYS A 84 -15.99 -20.26 4.74
CA LYS A 84 -15.47 -21.60 5.09
C LYS A 84 -15.88 -22.66 4.05
N ALA A 85 -17.14 -22.70 3.68
CA ALA A 85 -17.64 -23.66 2.70
C ALA A 85 -17.02 -23.45 1.31
N VAL A 86 -16.77 -22.20 0.93
CA VAL A 86 -16.07 -21.86 -0.31
C VAL A 86 -14.61 -22.28 -0.25
N PHE A 87 -13.92 -22.02 0.87
CA PHE A 87 -12.55 -22.48 1.07
C PHE A 87 -12.44 -24.00 0.92
N ASP A 88 -13.28 -24.77 1.62
CA ASP A 88 -13.23 -26.24 1.59
C ASP A 88 -13.41 -26.80 0.18
N ARG A 89 -14.28 -26.18 -0.64
CA ARG A 89 -14.49 -26.59 -2.05
C ARG A 89 -13.28 -26.33 -2.94
N HIS A 90 -12.49 -25.29 -2.69
CA HIS A 90 -11.40 -24.85 -3.56
C HIS A 90 -10.01 -25.20 -3.03
N ALA A 91 -9.88 -25.63 -1.79
CA ALA A 91 -8.58 -25.88 -1.13
C ALA A 91 -7.94 -27.22 -1.53
N ALA A 92 -8.71 -28.17 -2.10
CA ALA A 92 -8.23 -29.51 -2.38
C ALA A 92 -6.95 -29.52 -3.25
N GLY A 93 -5.93 -30.27 -2.81
CA GLY A 93 -4.64 -30.41 -3.47
C GLY A 93 -3.70 -29.19 -3.37
N LEU A 94 -4.04 -28.21 -2.53
CA LEU A 94 -3.19 -27.05 -2.27
C LEU A 94 -2.55 -27.14 -0.87
N PRO A 95 -1.36 -26.55 -0.66
CA PRO A 95 -0.69 -26.50 0.65
C PRO A 95 -1.31 -25.43 1.56
N VAL A 96 -2.60 -25.52 1.84
CA VAL A 96 -3.39 -24.51 2.55
C VAL A 96 -4.02 -25.08 3.81
N GLU A 97 -4.07 -24.27 4.84
CA GLU A 97 -4.70 -24.57 6.13
C GLU A 97 -5.69 -23.48 6.51
N TRP A 98 -6.73 -23.86 7.24
CA TRP A 98 -7.72 -22.94 7.78
C TRP A 98 -7.62 -22.90 9.31
N LEU A 99 -7.37 -21.70 9.86
CA LEU A 99 -7.44 -21.44 11.28
C LEU A 99 -8.62 -20.50 11.56
N SER A 100 -9.32 -20.74 12.66
CA SER A 100 -10.34 -19.82 13.19
C SER A 100 -9.77 -19.08 14.37
N LEU A 101 -9.91 -17.76 14.36
CA LEU A 101 -9.48 -16.92 15.48
C LEU A 101 -10.33 -17.26 16.73
N PRO A 102 -9.71 -17.48 17.89
CA PRO A 102 -10.44 -17.78 19.12
C PRO A 102 -11.42 -16.67 19.53
N ASP A 103 -12.48 -17.04 20.22
CA ASP A 103 -13.43 -16.10 20.81
C ASP A 103 -12.70 -15.09 21.72
N GLY A 104 -13.14 -13.84 21.66
CA GLY A 104 -12.51 -12.73 22.38
C GLY A 104 -11.39 -12.01 21.65
N LEU A 105 -10.76 -12.63 20.62
CA LEU A 105 -9.83 -11.98 19.71
C LEU A 105 -10.58 -11.53 18.46
N GLN A 106 -10.23 -10.39 17.88
CA GLN A 106 -10.89 -9.89 16.67
C GLN A 106 -10.02 -8.88 15.90
N GLY A 107 -10.20 -8.89 14.58
CA GLY A 107 -9.54 -7.95 13.67
C GLY A 107 -8.30 -8.52 12.99
N LYS A 108 -7.95 -7.94 11.84
CA LYS A 108 -6.85 -8.38 10.98
C LYS A 108 -5.54 -8.57 11.75
N LYS A 109 -5.24 -7.65 12.66
CA LYS A 109 -3.99 -7.62 13.41
C LYS A 109 -3.88 -8.79 14.40
N GLU A 110 -4.96 -9.07 15.14
CA GLU A 110 -5.03 -10.25 16.03
C GLU A 110 -5.00 -11.55 15.21
N ALA A 111 -5.67 -11.59 14.06
CA ALA A 111 -5.62 -12.74 13.18
C ALA A 111 -4.19 -13.01 12.68
N LEU A 112 -3.45 -11.99 12.25
CA LEU A 112 -2.05 -12.13 11.86
C LEU A 112 -1.18 -12.62 13.02
N ARG A 113 -1.32 -12.01 14.20
CA ARG A 113 -0.57 -12.44 15.40
C ARG A 113 -0.85 -13.89 15.77
N PHE A 114 -2.13 -14.27 15.75
CA PHE A 114 -2.53 -15.65 15.99
C PHE A 114 -1.95 -16.59 14.94
N GLY A 115 -2.06 -16.25 13.66
CA GLY A 115 -1.46 -17.04 12.58
C GLY A 115 0.06 -17.18 12.71
N MET A 116 0.77 -16.14 13.12
CA MET A 116 2.23 -16.18 13.32
C MET A 116 2.66 -17.19 14.39
N SER A 117 1.83 -17.46 15.41
CA SER A 117 2.17 -18.48 16.43
C SER A 117 2.20 -19.92 15.89
N PHE A 118 1.69 -20.15 14.68
CA PHE A 118 1.72 -21.44 13.97
C PHE A 118 2.81 -21.50 12.89
N VAL A 119 3.57 -20.42 12.67
CA VAL A 119 4.64 -20.40 11.68
C VAL A 119 5.93 -20.95 12.29
N SER A 120 6.54 -21.92 11.58
CA SER A 120 7.84 -22.50 11.91
C SER A 120 8.90 -22.26 10.84
N THR A 121 8.53 -21.64 9.73
CA THR A 121 9.41 -21.33 8.60
C THR A 121 10.16 -20.02 8.83
N GLN A 122 11.30 -19.85 8.16
CA GLN A 122 12.14 -18.65 8.26
C GLN A 122 11.39 -17.39 7.76
N TRP A 123 10.64 -17.52 6.66
CA TRP A 123 10.00 -16.41 5.97
C TRP A 123 8.49 -16.38 6.17
N VAL A 124 7.97 -15.18 6.36
CA VAL A 124 6.54 -14.90 6.40
C VAL A 124 6.17 -13.90 5.32
N LEU A 125 5.17 -14.24 4.52
CA LEU A 125 4.54 -13.31 3.58
C LEU A 125 3.11 -13.05 4.02
N THR A 126 2.74 -11.80 4.29
CA THR A 126 1.35 -11.45 4.53
C THR A 126 0.66 -11.08 3.22
N MET A 127 -0.56 -11.59 3.02
CA MET A 127 -1.43 -11.26 1.90
C MET A 127 -2.87 -11.01 2.35
N ASP A 128 -3.58 -10.12 1.66
CA ASP A 128 -5.02 -9.97 1.85
C ASP A 128 -5.78 -11.05 1.04
N ALA A 129 -6.96 -11.45 1.49
CA ALA A 129 -7.73 -12.52 0.84
C ALA A 129 -8.38 -12.10 -0.48
N ASP A 130 -8.39 -10.80 -0.80
CA ASP A 130 -8.97 -10.23 -2.02
C ASP A 130 -7.94 -9.96 -3.12
N VAL A 131 -6.67 -10.36 -2.93
CA VAL A 131 -5.63 -10.15 -3.93
C VAL A 131 -5.63 -11.23 -5.01
N THR A 132 -5.10 -10.85 -6.17
CA THR A 132 -4.69 -11.75 -7.24
C THR A 132 -3.23 -11.46 -7.62
N PHE A 133 -2.54 -12.47 -8.14
CA PHE A 133 -1.14 -12.37 -8.55
C PHE A 133 -0.84 -13.27 -9.75
N LYS A 134 0.28 -13.03 -10.42
CA LYS A 134 0.68 -13.80 -11.61
C LYS A 134 1.22 -15.18 -11.23
N SER A 135 1.09 -16.16 -12.15
CA SER A 135 1.61 -17.52 -11.96
C SER A 135 3.14 -17.57 -11.71
N THR A 136 3.88 -16.53 -12.10
CA THR A 136 5.33 -16.39 -11.89
C THR A 136 5.70 -15.70 -10.58
N TYR A 137 4.73 -15.27 -9.78
CA TYR A 137 4.96 -14.46 -8.58
C TYR A 137 5.96 -15.12 -7.62
N PHE A 138 5.72 -16.37 -7.24
CA PHE A 138 6.61 -17.08 -6.30
C PHE A 138 7.97 -17.44 -6.90
N SER A 139 8.06 -17.66 -8.21
CA SER A 139 9.36 -17.79 -8.88
C SER A 139 10.19 -16.51 -8.74
N GLN A 140 9.55 -15.35 -8.78
CA GLN A 140 10.22 -14.06 -8.59
C GLN A 140 10.56 -13.78 -7.12
N ILE A 141 9.79 -14.31 -6.16
CA ILE A 141 10.14 -14.27 -4.73
C ILE A 141 11.45 -15.02 -4.48
N GLN A 142 11.64 -16.19 -5.10
CA GLN A 142 12.89 -16.98 -4.96
C GLN A 142 14.13 -16.24 -5.49
N GLU A 143 13.95 -15.30 -6.41
CA GLU A 143 15.05 -14.50 -6.96
C GLU A 143 15.42 -13.29 -6.08
N LEU A 144 14.64 -13.00 -5.04
CA LEU A 144 14.95 -11.90 -4.13
C LEU A 144 16.13 -12.29 -3.23
N PRO A 145 17.12 -11.40 -3.09
CA PRO A 145 18.17 -11.56 -2.10
C PRO A 145 17.59 -11.61 -0.68
N GLU A 146 18.30 -12.21 0.25
CA GLU A 146 17.96 -12.10 1.66
C GLU A 146 17.94 -10.64 2.12
N ALA A 147 16.95 -10.32 2.93
CA ALA A 147 16.80 -9.07 3.64
C ALA A 147 15.93 -9.35 4.87
N ASP A 148 15.92 -8.46 5.84
CA ASP A 148 15.05 -8.65 7.02
C ASP A 148 13.58 -8.42 6.67
N LEU A 149 13.31 -7.44 5.79
CA LEU A 149 11.97 -7.11 5.32
C LEU A 149 11.97 -6.59 3.88
N TRP A 150 11.07 -7.16 3.06
CA TRP A 150 10.76 -6.71 1.71
C TRP A 150 9.38 -6.06 1.64
N ILE A 151 9.33 -4.81 1.15
CA ILE A 151 8.09 -4.14 0.75
C ILE A 151 7.88 -4.44 -0.72
N LEU A 152 6.84 -5.24 -1.01
CA LEU A 152 6.47 -5.65 -2.36
C LEU A 152 5.28 -4.84 -2.89
N PRO A 153 5.10 -4.71 -4.21
CA PRO A 153 4.07 -3.85 -4.78
C PRO A 153 2.66 -4.38 -4.50
N ALA A 154 1.77 -3.50 -4.03
CA ALA A 154 0.33 -3.71 -3.99
C ALA A 154 -0.36 -2.66 -4.86
N VAL A 155 -1.23 -3.09 -5.76
CA VAL A 155 -1.87 -2.28 -6.79
C VAL A 155 -3.38 -2.42 -6.68
N LEU A 156 -4.10 -1.30 -6.69
CA LEU A 156 -5.56 -1.32 -6.84
C LEU A 156 -5.93 -1.42 -8.32
N VAL A 157 -7.03 -2.12 -8.60
CA VAL A 157 -7.57 -2.26 -9.96
C VAL A 157 -9.09 -2.07 -9.97
N GLY A 158 -9.57 -1.30 -10.95
CA GLY A 158 -10.99 -1.08 -11.16
C GLY A 158 -11.26 -0.34 -12.46
N GLU A 159 -12.51 -0.29 -12.91
CA GLU A 159 -12.86 0.18 -14.26
C GLU A 159 -13.61 1.52 -14.25
N SER A 160 -14.45 1.76 -13.22
CA SER A 160 -15.22 3.01 -13.17
C SER A 160 -14.33 4.24 -12.93
N PRO A 161 -14.77 5.46 -13.28
CA PRO A 161 -14.01 6.69 -13.01
C PRO A 161 -13.59 6.85 -11.54
N LEU A 162 -14.48 6.54 -10.60
CA LEU A 162 -14.17 6.56 -9.16
C LEU A 162 -13.12 5.50 -8.79
N ASN A 163 -13.14 4.35 -9.45
CA ASN A 163 -12.16 3.30 -9.23
C ASN A 163 -10.80 3.70 -9.79
N GLN A 164 -10.77 4.30 -10.98
CA GLN A 164 -9.54 4.85 -11.56
C GLN A 164 -8.94 5.97 -10.71
N TRP A 165 -9.77 6.81 -10.07
CA TRP A 165 -9.29 7.78 -9.08
C TRP A 165 -8.55 7.10 -7.92
N GLN A 166 -9.12 6.03 -7.36
CA GLN A 166 -8.48 5.27 -6.28
C GLN A 166 -7.14 4.66 -6.72
N GLU A 167 -7.06 4.20 -7.97
CA GLU A 167 -5.82 3.70 -8.56
C GLU A 167 -4.78 4.81 -8.70
N VAL A 168 -5.16 5.98 -9.24
CA VAL A 168 -4.26 7.14 -9.37
C VAL A 168 -3.66 7.49 -8.02
N ASP A 169 -4.51 7.64 -7.00
CA ASP A 169 -4.09 8.00 -5.66
C ASP A 169 -3.05 7.01 -5.09
N LEU A 170 -3.32 5.70 -5.15
CA LEU A 170 -2.37 4.69 -4.67
C LEU A 170 -1.10 4.58 -5.52
N HIS A 171 -1.22 4.68 -6.86
CA HIS A 171 -0.06 4.63 -7.76
C HIS A 171 0.91 5.78 -7.50
N MET A 172 0.39 7.00 -7.29
CA MET A 172 1.23 8.14 -6.94
C MET A 172 1.91 7.96 -5.58
N MET A 173 1.17 7.50 -4.57
CA MET A 173 1.75 7.19 -3.25
C MET A 173 2.88 6.16 -3.38
N ASN A 174 2.68 5.09 -4.15
CA ASN A 174 3.68 4.06 -4.38
C ASN A 174 4.89 4.61 -5.16
N ALA A 175 4.68 5.41 -6.20
CA ALA A 175 5.77 6.03 -6.97
C ALA A 175 6.63 6.94 -6.09
N ILE A 176 6.00 7.79 -5.26
CA ILE A 176 6.70 8.62 -4.28
C ILE A 176 7.46 7.75 -3.28
N ASN A 177 6.86 6.68 -2.75
CA ASN A 177 7.50 5.79 -1.78
C ASN A 177 8.73 5.07 -2.37
N VAL A 178 8.64 4.64 -3.62
CA VAL A 178 9.78 4.06 -4.38
C VAL A 178 10.91 5.10 -4.51
N GLY A 179 10.56 6.33 -4.87
CA GLY A 179 11.52 7.41 -4.96
C GLY A 179 12.16 7.76 -3.61
N LEU A 180 11.35 7.87 -2.57
CA LEU A 180 11.84 8.10 -1.19
C LEU A 180 12.78 6.97 -0.73
N TYR A 181 12.48 5.72 -1.04
CA TYR A 181 13.38 4.62 -0.77
C TYR A 181 14.73 4.79 -1.48
N GLY A 182 14.72 5.22 -2.75
CA GLY A 182 15.95 5.46 -3.51
C GLY A 182 16.83 6.56 -2.92
N VAL A 183 16.25 7.66 -2.43
CA VAL A 183 17.00 8.81 -1.86
C VAL A 183 17.24 8.70 -0.36
N TYR A 184 16.35 8.04 0.38
CA TYR A 184 16.45 7.94 1.83
C TYR A 184 15.88 6.62 2.35
N ARG A 185 14.55 6.53 2.57
CA ARG A 185 13.87 5.37 3.15
C ARG A 185 12.41 5.28 2.75
N PRO A 186 11.80 4.07 2.71
CA PRO A 186 10.37 3.94 2.48
C PRO A 186 9.58 4.46 3.69
N VAL A 187 8.39 4.99 3.46
CA VAL A 187 7.50 5.52 4.51
C VAL A 187 6.19 4.76 4.63
N ILE A 188 5.80 4.04 3.58
CA ILE A 188 4.60 3.22 3.55
C ILE A 188 4.91 1.79 3.11
N CYS A 189 4.08 0.85 3.54
CA CYS A 189 4.02 -0.52 3.03
C CYS A 189 2.56 -0.99 3.05
N SER A 190 2.31 -2.15 2.47
CA SER A 190 0.98 -2.76 2.47
C SER A 190 1.05 -4.16 3.06
N GLY A 191 0.24 -4.44 4.07
CA GLY A 191 0.09 -5.78 4.61
C GLY A 191 -0.59 -6.77 3.66
N ALA A 192 -0.96 -6.32 2.46
CA ALA A 192 -1.40 -7.19 1.37
C ALA A 192 -0.22 -7.83 0.60
N ASN A 193 1.03 -7.35 0.82
CA ASN A 193 2.22 -7.85 0.13
C ASN A 193 3.50 -7.46 0.89
N LEU A 194 3.71 -8.06 2.06
CA LEU A 194 4.84 -7.76 2.93
C LEU A 194 5.55 -9.06 3.31
N LEU A 195 6.83 -9.19 2.93
CA LEU A 195 7.65 -10.37 3.17
C LEU A 195 8.72 -10.04 4.22
N PHE A 196 8.88 -10.87 5.26
CA PHE A 196 9.87 -10.63 6.31
C PHE A 196 10.36 -11.92 6.98
N GLN A 197 11.48 -11.84 7.64
CA GLN A 197 12.03 -12.93 8.46
C GLN A 197 11.29 -13.00 9.80
N LEU A 198 10.79 -14.18 10.16
CA LEU A 198 10.02 -14.42 11.37
C LEU A 198 10.82 -14.11 12.64
N GLU A 199 12.05 -14.58 12.71
CA GLU A 199 12.93 -14.38 13.86
C GLU A 199 13.17 -12.89 14.12
N VAL A 200 13.50 -12.13 13.05
CA VAL A 200 13.71 -10.67 13.17
C VAL A 200 12.42 -9.97 13.62
N TYR A 201 11.26 -10.35 13.04
CA TYR A 201 9.96 -9.81 13.46
C TYR A 201 9.73 -10.04 14.95
N GLN A 202 9.95 -11.26 15.46
CA GLN A 202 9.76 -11.60 16.88
C GLN A 202 10.69 -10.80 17.81
N GLN A 203 11.89 -10.46 17.36
CA GLN A 203 12.84 -9.67 18.15
C GLN A 203 12.49 -8.16 18.19
N VAL A 204 11.89 -7.62 17.12
CA VAL A 204 11.70 -6.16 16.99
C VAL A 204 10.27 -5.70 17.24
N ASP A 205 9.28 -6.59 17.15
CA ASP A 205 7.87 -6.22 17.33
C ASP A 205 7.57 -5.88 18.79
N ASP A 206 7.06 -4.67 19.01
CA ASP A 206 6.59 -4.19 20.31
C ASP A 206 5.06 -4.22 20.34
N TRP A 207 4.51 -5.42 20.48
CA TRP A 207 3.07 -5.63 20.51
C TRP A 207 2.36 -4.75 21.54
N ASP A 208 2.93 -4.58 22.72
CA ASP A 208 2.31 -3.82 23.79
C ASP A 208 2.15 -2.34 23.45
N ALA A 209 3.07 -1.78 22.67
CA ALA A 209 3.00 -0.38 22.21
C ALA A 209 1.83 -0.12 21.25
N HIS A 210 1.28 -1.16 20.62
CA HIS A 210 0.26 -0.98 19.56
C HIS A 210 -0.94 -1.94 19.64
N LYS A 211 -1.05 -2.80 20.66
CA LYS A 211 -2.15 -3.77 20.82
C LYS A 211 -3.54 -3.14 20.84
N ASN A 212 -3.67 -1.93 21.38
CA ASN A 212 -4.94 -1.20 21.44
C ASN A 212 -5.36 -0.53 20.13
N ILE A 213 -4.51 -0.60 19.09
CA ILE A 213 -4.76 -0.02 17.77
C ILE A 213 -5.13 -1.16 16.83
N SER A 214 -6.38 -1.25 16.43
CA SER A 214 -6.93 -2.38 15.68
C SER A 214 -6.54 -2.41 14.18
N SER A 215 -5.71 -1.46 13.71
CA SER A 215 -5.25 -1.35 12.32
C SER A 215 -3.80 -0.91 12.28
N GLY A 216 -3.10 -1.12 11.14
CA GLY A 216 -1.74 -0.65 10.96
C GLY A 216 -0.67 -1.70 11.25
N ASP A 217 -1.05 -2.97 11.24
CA ASP A 217 -0.14 -4.10 11.29
C ASP A 217 1.11 -3.88 10.42
N ASP A 218 0.89 -3.49 9.17
CA ASP A 218 1.91 -3.20 8.17
C ASP A 218 2.87 -2.05 8.59
N ILE A 219 2.31 -0.90 8.93
CA ILE A 219 3.09 0.30 9.26
C ILE A 219 3.83 0.16 10.60
N PHE A 220 3.23 -0.53 11.59
CA PHE A 220 3.92 -0.82 12.85
C PHE A 220 5.10 -1.76 12.63
N THR A 221 4.92 -2.82 11.84
CA THR A 221 6.00 -3.73 11.44
C THR A 221 7.12 -2.95 10.73
N LEU A 222 6.81 -2.16 9.70
CA LEU A 222 7.82 -1.34 9.01
C LEU A 222 8.57 -0.43 9.97
N ARG A 223 7.87 0.21 10.91
CA ARG A 223 8.49 1.09 11.91
C ARG A 223 9.41 0.32 12.85
N ALA A 224 8.99 -0.85 13.34
CA ALA A 224 9.77 -1.68 14.24
C ALA A 224 11.11 -2.09 13.59
N PHE A 225 11.07 -2.64 12.38
CA PHE A 225 12.27 -3.00 11.61
C PHE A 225 13.20 -1.79 11.37
N ARG A 226 12.64 -0.65 11.01
CA ARG A 226 13.43 0.57 10.79
C ARG A 226 14.07 1.10 12.07
N ARG A 227 13.38 1.03 13.22
CA ARG A 227 13.94 1.46 14.53
C ARG A 227 15.08 0.56 14.97
N ALA A 228 14.98 -0.73 14.68
CA ALA A 228 16.02 -1.71 14.93
C ALA A 228 17.17 -1.65 13.90
N LYS A 229 17.08 -0.77 12.88
CA LYS A 229 18.06 -0.62 11.77
C LYS A 229 18.25 -1.89 10.96
N CYS A 230 17.19 -2.70 10.85
CA CYS A 230 17.17 -3.90 10.02
C CYS A 230 17.29 -3.56 8.53
N ASP A 231 17.68 -4.54 7.71
CA ASP A 231 17.75 -4.41 6.25
C ASP A 231 16.33 -4.41 5.65
N VAL A 232 15.79 -3.22 5.45
CA VAL A 232 14.46 -2.99 4.85
C VAL A 232 14.62 -2.61 3.40
N ARG A 233 14.12 -3.46 2.52
CA ARG A 233 14.18 -3.25 1.07
C ARG A 233 12.79 -3.05 0.48
N LEU A 234 12.75 -2.30 -0.63
CA LEU A 234 11.54 -2.04 -1.41
C LEU A 234 11.82 -2.29 -2.88
N ILE A 235 10.90 -2.96 -3.54
CA ILE A 235 10.94 -3.20 -4.98
C ILE A 235 9.61 -2.82 -5.62
N SER A 236 9.65 -2.42 -6.91
CA SER A 236 8.47 -2.03 -7.70
C SER A 236 8.32 -2.87 -8.97
N GLU A 237 8.77 -4.14 -8.97
CA GLU A 237 8.64 -5.01 -10.13
C GLU A 237 7.19 -5.53 -10.29
N PRO A 238 6.58 -5.36 -11.51
CA PRO A 238 5.20 -5.82 -11.74
C PRO A 238 5.00 -7.33 -11.66
N SER A 239 6.05 -8.12 -11.73
CA SER A 239 6.02 -9.57 -11.53
C SER A 239 5.81 -9.97 -10.07
N LEU A 240 6.19 -9.09 -9.14
CA LEU A 240 6.01 -9.21 -7.70
C LEU A 240 4.79 -8.43 -7.18
N ALA A 241 3.95 -7.90 -8.08
CA ALA A 241 2.77 -7.16 -7.67
C ALA A 241 1.60 -8.09 -7.33
N VAL A 242 0.88 -7.74 -6.27
CA VAL A 242 -0.47 -8.22 -6.02
C VAL A 242 -1.48 -7.14 -6.42
N PHE A 243 -2.64 -7.58 -6.90
CA PHE A 243 -3.71 -6.72 -7.40
C PHE A 243 -4.95 -6.92 -6.54
N SER A 244 -5.42 -5.86 -5.89
CA SER A 244 -6.65 -5.82 -5.08
C SER A 244 -7.74 -5.02 -5.79
N PRO A 245 -9.01 -5.37 -5.63
CA PRO A 245 -10.10 -4.57 -6.16
C PRO A 245 -10.20 -3.23 -5.41
N THR A 246 -10.60 -2.19 -6.13
CA THR A 246 -10.97 -0.90 -5.52
C THR A 246 -12.25 -1.02 -4.71
N THR A 247 -12.46 -0.11 -3.76
CA THR A 247 -13.72 -0.06 -2.99
C THR A 247 -14.87 0.46 -3.86
N ARG A 248 -16.09 -0.02 -3.58
CA ARG A 248 -17.30 0.44 -4.26
C ARG A 248 -17.92 1.63 -3.53
N GLY A 249 -18.16 2.71 -4.29
CA GLY A 249 -18.83 3.91 -3.79
C GLY A 249 -17.90 4.88 -3.05
N LEU A 250 -18.27 6.17 -3.16
CA LEU A 250 -17.48 7.29 -2.64
C LEU A 250 -17.25 7.19 -1.12
N TRP A 251 -18.28 6.84 -0.36
CA TRP A 251 -18.17 6.74 1.10
C TRP A 251 -17.20 5.63 1.53
N SER A 252 -17.23 4.49 0.88
CA SER A 252 -16.29 3.39 1.16
C SER A 252 -14.85 3.79 0.86
N PHE A 253 -14.64 4.53 -0.23
CA PHE A 253 -13.35 5.11 -0.59
C PHE A 253 -12.87 6.11 0.47
N MET A 254 -13.70 7.08 0.86
CA MET A 254 -13.37 8.04 1.91
C MET A 254 -13.04 7.36 3.25
N ASN A 255 -13.86 6.39 3.66
CA ASN A 255 -13.63 5.61 4.88
C ASN A 255 -12.31 4.83 4.83
N GLN A 256 -11.93 4.27 3.68
CA GLN A 256 -10.64 3.60 3.50
C GLN A 256 -9.48 4.59 3.68
N ARG A 257 -9.56 5.79 3.09
CA ARG A 257 -8.51 6.83 3.20
C ARG A 257 -8.40 7.39 4.62
N LEU A 258 -9.52 7.69 5.27
CA LEU A 258 -9.54 8.11 6.67
C LEU A 258 -8.89 7.06 7.59
N ARG A 259 -9.12 5.78 7.32
CA ARG A 259 -8.45 4.69 8.04
C ARG A 259 -6.94 4.69 7.81
N TRP A 260 -6.48 4.94 6.58
CA TRP A 260 -5.04 4.98 6.26
C TRP A 260 -4.36 6.20 6.92
N ILE A 261 -4.97 7.38 6.85
CA ILE A 261 -4.45 8.57 7.53
C ILE A 261 -4.41 8.36 9.06
N GLY A 262 -5.47 7.82 9.64
CA GLY A 262 -5.51 7.52 11.07
C GLY A 262 -4.41 6.58 11.54
N LYS A 263 -3.98 5.61 10.71
CA LYS A 263 -2.81 4.77 11.00
C LYS A 263 -1.52 5.59 11.09
N THR A 264 -1.28 6.45 10.09
CA THR A 264 -0.05 7.24 9.98
C THR A 264 0.15 8.17 11.17
N THR A 265 -0.91 8.80 11.66
CA THR A 265 -0.85 9.68 12.83
C THR A 265 -0.50 8.94 14.13
N GLN A 266 -0.92 7.68 14.26
CA GLN A 266 -0.65 6.88 15.47
C GLN A 266 0.77 6.29 15.50
N VAL A 267 1.37 6.07 14.35
CA VAL A 267 2.73 5.50 14.25
C VAL A 267 3.82 6.48 14.70
N LYS A 268 3.53 7.80 14.85
CA LYS A 268 4.48 8.84 15.26
C LYS A 268 5.77 8.82 14.42
N ASP A 269 5.66 8.70 13.10
CA ASP A 269 6.77 8.84 12.16
C ASP A 269 6.88 10.32 11.74
N HIS A 270 7.85 11.03 12.34
CA HIS A 270 8.06 12.46 12.08
C HIS A 270 8.36 12.78 10.61
N PHE A 271 9.07 11.89 9.91
CA PHE A 271 9.37 12.10 8.48
C PHE A 271 8.12 11.94 7.61
N ALA A 272 7.31 10.90 7.85
CA ALA A 272 6.03 10.73 7.16
C ALA A 272 5.07 11.89 7.47
N THR A 273 5.04 12.36 8.72
CA THR A 273 4.26 13.54 9.12
C THR A 273 4.73 14.80 8.40
N PHE A 274 6.05 15.03 8.34
CA PHE A 274 6.64 16.15 7.61
C PHE A 274 6.23 16.15 6.13
N LEU A 275 6.28 14.97 5.47
CA LEU A 275 5.85 14.84 4.08
C LEU A 275 4.35 15.14 3.90
N GLY A 276 3.50 14.69 4.82
CA GLY A 276 2.07 15.01 4.81
C GLY A 276 1.79 16.50 5.00
N VAL A 277 2.50 17.17 5.90
CA VAL A 277 2.43 18.63 6.08
C VAL A 277 2.91 19.35 4.83
N LEU A 278 4.05 18.95 4.27
CA LEU A 278 4.59 19.53 3.04
C LEU A 278 3.61 19.42 1.86
N GLN A 279 3.02 18.24 1.67
CA GLN A 279 1.97 18.04 0.65
C GLN A 279 0.76 18.95 0.89
N SER A 280 0.34 19.13 2.15
CA SER A 280 -0.76 20.02 2.49
C SER A 280 -0.43 21.49 2.20
N LEU A 281 0.80 21.93 2.49
CA LEU A 281 1.26 23.27 2.15
C LEU A 281 1.28 23.53 0.65
N PHE A 282 1.73 22.55 -0.16
CA PHE A 282 1.65 22.65 -1.61
C PHE A 282 0.20 22.74 -2.11
N SER A 283 -0.70 21.94 -1.54
CA SER A 283 -2.13 21.99 -1.88
C SER A 283 -2.75 23.35 -1.54
N LEU A 284 -2.44 23.92 -0.38
CA LEU A 284 -2.93 25.24 0.04
C LEU A 284 -2.34 26.35 -0.83
N ALA A 285 -1.05 26.30 -1.13
CA ALA A 285 -0.39 27.27 -2.03
C ALA A 285 -1.03 27.26 -3.42
N PHE A 286 -1.27 26.05 -3.97
CA PHE A 286 -1.93 25.89 -5.27
C PHE A 286 -3.34 26.51 -5.27
N VAL A 287 -4.17 26.19 -4.26
CA VAL A 287 -5.52 26.78 -4.14
C VAL A 287 -5.45 28.30 -3.98
N GLY A 288 -4.54 28.80 -3.16
CA GLY A 288 -4.35 30.24 -2.95
C GLY A 288 -3.96 30.98 -4.24
N ILE A 289 -3.03 30.43 -5.02
CA ILE A 289 -2.61 31.01 -6.30
C ILE A 289 -3.78 30.98 -7.30
N VAL A 290 -4.52 29.87 -7.41
CA VAL A 290 -5.70 29.78 -8.30
C VAL A 290 -6.77 30.79 -7.89
N ALA A 291 -7.09 30.91 -6.60
CA ALA A 291 -8.06 31.88 -6.11
C ALA A 291 -7.62 33.33 -6.38
N LYS A 292 -6.35 33.67 -6.17
CA LYS A 292 -5.80 34.98 -6.49
C LYS A 292 -5.95 35.30 -7.99
N LEU A 293 -5.46 34.42 -8.87
CA LEU A 293 -5.55 34.61 -10.32
C LEU A 293 -7.00 34.74 -10.81
N TRP A 294 -7.93 34.03 -10.19
CA TRP A 294 -9.36 34.14 -10.46
C TRP A 294 -9.89 35.53 -10.09
N THR A 295 -9.55 36.04 -8.90
CA THR A 295 -10.02 37.38 -8.43
C THR A 295 -9.37 38.55 -9.20
N GLU A 296 -8.15 38.37 -9.70
CA GLU A 296 -7.44 39.32 -10.53
C GLU A 296 -7.84 39.23 -12.01
N HIS A 297 -8.75 38.29 -12.36
CA HIS A 297 -9.16 38.01 -13.76
C HIS A 297 -8.01 37.60 -14.68
N ASP A 298 -6.93 37.06 -14.11
CA ASP A 298 -5.74 36.67 -14.87
C ASP A 298 -5.88 35.19 -15.31
N LEU A 299 -6.83 34.98 -16.24
CA LEU A 299 -7.17 33.65 -16.75
C LEU A 299 -6.06 32.98 -17.52
N GLU A 300 -5.16 33.77 -18.16
CA GLU A 300 -4.05 33.24 -18.92
C GLU A 300 -3.04 32.55 -18.00
N TYR A 301 -2.57 33.24 -16.96
CA TYR A 301 -1.66 32.62 -15.97
C TYR A 301 -2.31 31.49 -15.19
N MET A 302 -3.61 31.56 -14.92
CA MET A 302 -4.34 30.44 -14.30
C MET A 302 -4.33 29.21 -15.21
N LEU A 303 -4.59 29.36 -16.52
CA LEU A 303 -4.54 28.28 -17.49
C LEU A 303 -3.11 27.71 -17.59
N VAL A 304 -2.09 28.56 -17.66
CA VAL A 304 -0.68 28.14 -17.67
C VAL A 304 -0.37 27.31 -16.42
N LEU A 305 -0.76 27.77 -15.24
CA LEU A 305 -0.54 27.03 -13.99
C LEU A 305 -1.18 25.63 -14.04
N LEU A 306 -2.45 25.54 -14.44
CA LEU A 306 -3.19 24.28 -14.51
C LEU A 306 -2.59 23.30 -15.52
N VAL A 307 -2.28 23.79 -16.73
CA VAL A 307 -1.74 22.95 -17.81
C VAL A 307 -0.31 22.48 -17.50
N VAL A 308 0.56 23.40 -17.10
CA VAL A 308 1.96 23.06 -16.80
C VAL A 308 2.07 22.13 -15.61
N LYS A 309 1.30 22.38 -14.53
CA LYS A 309 1.25 21.47 -13.37
C LYS A 309 0.78 20.07 -13.78
N ALA A 310 -0.33 19.99 -14.52
CA ALA A 310 -0.89 18.71 -14.97
C ALA A 310 0.10 17.93 -15.87
N PHE A 311 0.75 18.62 -16.82
CA PHE A 311 1.75 18.03 -17.71
C PHE A 311 2.98 17.54 -16.92
N LEU A 312 3.47 18.35 -15.97
CA LEU A 312 4.62 18.02 -15.15
C LEU A 312 4.34 16.76 -14.31
N GLU A 313 3.20 16.70 -13.64
CA GLU A 313 2.81 15.53 -12.85
C GLU A 313 2.61 14.30 -13.75
N TRP A 314 1.94 14.48 -14.88
CA TRP A 314 1.78 13.41 -15.86
C TRP A 314 3.13 12.87 -16.33
N ALA A 315 4.07 13.73 -16.70
CA ALA A 315 5.39 13.32 -17.17
C ALA A 315 6.21 12.60 -16.08
N VAL A 316 6.15 13.09 -14.84
CA VAL A 316 6.88 12.52 -13.70
C VAL A 316 6.33 11.15 -13.29
N PHE A 317 5.01 10.97 -13.28
CA PHE A 317 4.40 9.73 -12.83
C PHE A 317 4.14 8.70 -13.95
N ALA A 318 4.06 9.13 -15.23
CA ALA A 318 3.78 8.24 -16.36
C ALA A 318 4.67 6.98 -16.41
N PRO A 319 5.99 7.04 -16.17
CA PRO A 319 6.82 5.84 -16.17
C PRO A 319 6.37 4.76 -15.18
N TYR A 320 5.85 5.18 -14.01
CA TYR A 320 5.34 4.26 -13.01
C TYR A 320 4.02 3.60 -13.47
N PHE A 321 3.06 4.37 -14.00
CA PHE A 321 1.81 3.83 -14.54
C PHE A 321 2.03 2.90 -15.73
N LEU A 322 2.90 3.28 -16.67
CA LEU A 322 3.25 2.47 -17.83
C LEU A 322 3.89 1.14 -17.44
N ARG A 323 4.71 1.13 -16.39
CA ARG A 323 5.33 -0.09 -15.84
C ARG A 323 4.28 -1.14 -15.46
N TYR A 324 3.16 -0.71 -14.86
CA TYR A 324 2.06 -1.59 -14.48
C TYR A 324 0.99 -1.75 -15.57
N LYS A 325 1.21 -1.15 -16.77
CA LYS A 325 0.27 -1.15 -17.91
C LYS A 325 -1.10 -0.57 -17.56
N ARG A 326 -1.12 0.48 -16.72
CA ARG A 326 -2.36 1.14 -16.25
C ARG A 326 -2.62 2.46 -17.01
N LEU A 327 -3.08 2.33 -18.28
CA LEU A 327 -3.31 3.50 -19.16
C LEU A 327 -4.54 4.31 -18.72
N GLY A 328 -5.65 3.68 -18.33
CA GLY A 328 -6.86 4.40 -17.90
C GLY A 328 -6.58 5.38 -16.75
N PRO A 329 -6.03 4.92 -15.61
CA PRO A 329 -5.59 5.80 -14.53
C PRO A 329 -4.56 6.84 -14.95
N LEU A 330 -3.64 6.53 -15.87
CA LEU A 330 -2.68 7.51 -16.39
C LEU A 330 -3.36 8.70 -17.08
N PHE A 331 -4.39 8.45 -17.87
CA PHE A 331 -5.17 9.52 -18.50
C PHE A 331 -6.08 10.28 -17.53
N MET A 332 -6.50 9.63 -16.43
CA MET A 332 -7.27 10.27 -15.36
C MET A 332 -6.42 11.15 -14.44
N LEU A 333 -5.10 10.94 -14.42
CA LEU A 333 -4.19 11.61 -13.47
C LEU A 333 -4.32 13.16 -13.48
N PRO A 334 -4.34 13.88 -14.62
CA PRO A 334 -4.50 15.34 -14.62
C PRO A 334 -5.78 15.80 -13.93
N ILE A 335 -6.90 15.12 -14.21
CA ILE A 335 -8.20 15.43 -13.63
C ILE A 335 -8.18 15.20 -12.12
N VAL A 336 -7.66 14.05 -11.67
CA VAL A 336 -7.56 13.72 -10.24
C VAL A 336 -6.71 14.76 -9.52
N GLN A 337 -5.61 15.21 -10.12
CA GLN A 337 -4.69 16.16 -9.49
C GLN A 337 -5.23 17.60 -9.41
N TRP A 338 -6.12 18.00 -10.29
CA TRP A 338 -6.82 19.30 -10.15
C TRP A 338 -7.76 19.28 -8.95
N PHE A 339 -8.42 18.16 -8.68
CA PHE A 339 -9.33 18.00 -7.53
C PHE A 339 -8.65 17.52 -6.25
N ALA A 340 -7.39 17.10 -6.32
CA ALA A 340 -6.66 16.56 -5.16
C ALA A 340 -6.62 17.54 -3.96
N PRO A 341 -6.42 18.87 -4.10
CA PRO A 341 -6.45 19.78 -2.97
C PRO A 341 -7.80 19.81 -2.25
N LEU A 342 -8.91 19.79 -2.99
CA LEU A 342 -10.27 19.74 -2.41
C LEU A 342 -10.53 18.41 -1.72
N TYR A 343 -10.11 17.32 -2.34
CA TYR A 343 -10.18 15.98 -1.78
C TYR A 343 -9.38 15.85 -0.49
N HIS A 344 -8.14 16.33 -0.45
CA HIS A 344 -7.32 16.33 0.76
C HIS A 344 -7.92 17.22 1.85
N GLY A 345 -8.39 18.42 1.49
CA GLY A 345 -9.08 19.32 2.43
C GLY A 345 -10.32 18.65 3.06
N LEU A 346 -11.13 17.95 2.26
CA LEU A 346 -12.27 17.19 2.75
C LEU A 346 -11.84 16.06 3.70
N LEU A 347 -10.81 15.30 3.37
CA LEU A 347 -10.27 14.27 4.27
C LEU A 347 -9.85 14.87 5.61
N TRP A 348 -9.10 15.99 5.61
CA TRP A 348 -8.69 16.67 6.84
C TRP A 348 -9.89 17.13 7.69
N ALA A 349 -10.93 17.68 7.06
CA ALA A 349 -12.15 18.09 7.74
C ALA A 349 -12.93 16.90 8.35
N LEU A 350 -12.85 15.72 7.73
CA LEU A 350 -13.54 14.52 8.19
C LEU A 350 -12.82 13.77 9.31
N ILE A 351 -11.48 13.90 9.45
CA ILE A 351 -10.70 13.21 10.48
C ILE A 351 -11.26 13.36 11.89
N PRO A 352 -11.60 14.57 12.39
CA PRO A 352 -12.11 14.73 13.76
C PRO A 352 -13.56 14.22 13.95
N VAL A 353 -14.32 14.11 12.87
CA VAL A 353 -15.76 13.82 12.92
C VAL A 353 -16.06 12.35 12.65
N VAL A 354 -15.36 11.75 11.68
CA VAL A 354 -15.63 10.39 11.21
C VAL A 354 -14.75 9.37 11.92
N LYS A 355 -15.40 8.38 12.53
CA LYS A 355 -14.71 7.19 13.07
C LYS A 355 -14.75 6.08 12.01
N PRO A 356 -13.62 5.81 11.34
CA PRO A 356 -13.60 4.85 10.23
C PRO A 356 -13.91 3.43 10.69
N ARG A 357 -14.55 2.65 9.81
CA ARG A 357 -14.94 1.26 10.06
C ARG A 357 -14.24 0.31 9.07
N TRP A 358 -13.99 -0.92 9.52
CA TRP A 358 -13.52 -2.02 8.69
C TRP A 358 -14.43 -3.24 8.88
N LYS A 359 -15.00 -3.75 7.80
CA LYS A 359 -15.93 -4.91 7.86
C LYS A 359 -17.00 -4.78 8.96
N GLY A 360 -17.60 -3.57 9.07
CA GLY A 360 -18.64 -3.24 10.06
C GLY A 360 -18.12 -2.85 11.46
N ARG A 361 -16.85 -3.11 11.80
CA ARG A 361 -16.26 -2.82 13.11
C ARG A 361 -15.53 -1.47 13.13
N ARG A 362 -15.57 -0.75 14.26
CA ARG A 362 -14.77 0.49 14.45
C ARG A 362 -13.29 0.16 14.51
N VAL A 363 -12.46 0.95 13.81
CA VAL A 363 -11.00 0.71 13.70
C VAL A 363 -10.22 1.40 14.81
N PHE A 364 -10.69 2.53 15.32
CA PHE A 364 -10.08 3.27 16.42
C PHE A 364 -11.09 3.40 17.57
N ARG A 365 -10.65 3.15 18.80
CA ARG A 365 -11.44 3.35 20.01
C ARG A 365 -11.41 4.80 20.47
#